data_a9fbcdc60ab9bc219d1eae4670d0df74
#
_entry.id   a9fbcdc60ab9bc219d1eae4670d0df74
#
_cell.length_a   1.000
_cell.length_b   1.000
_cell.length_c   1.000
_cell.angle_alpha   90.00
_cell.angle_beta   90.00
_cell.angle_gamma   90.00
#
_symmetry.space_group_name_H-M   'P 1'
#
loop_
_entity.id
_entity.type
_entity.pdbx_description
1 polymer ?
#
loop_
_entity_poly.entity_id
_entity_poly.type
_entity_poly.pdbx_seq_one_letter_code
_entity_poly.pdbx_strand_id
1 'polypeptide(L)'
;MKTPIVFAINESYYKQLETVIVSILENSQSNFEFIVLSKGLPEFCKDAIGKTISLYGDRSSARFIDLSKVKNINIESLMSRRDDYCYISVETFYRFYIPSLLPEYDKVIYLDADILVFDDLQNLYKIDVDQVYVGAVKDTYVTSIVGQNKKSETRPKISFRDYLATVLNVKHTKYFNAGVLLLNLKKIRRDNIEPKLWNFAIDRSPLDFQDQDVLNAVLGNKVKLIPPRWNLYKDYTHKTINRSDCQTTPGIVHFAGREKLWNTKNPSYRHLIDWLDAYKKIFSCEPQFEDKLSRIKSLIKRYKDKEFVSIGKKGREIVSIYRRDARYRIEIFGKCVYSKRVEVEIF
;
A
#
# COMPACT_ATOMS: atom_id res chain seq x y z
N MET A 1 23.18 0.95 -12.58
CA MET A 1 22.17 2.01 -12.41
C MET A 1 21.18 1.53 -11.35
N LYS A 2 20.77 2.38 -10.39
CA LYS A 2 19.77 2.04 -9.38
C LYS A 2 18.36 2.11 -9.98
N THR A 3 17.50 1.16 -9.60
CA THR A 3 16.09 1.21 -10.01
C THR A 3 15.34 2.20 -9.14
N PRO A 4 14.68 3.22 -9.71
CA PRO A 4 13.95 4.22 -8.95
C PRO A 4 12.61 3.69 -8.47
N ILE A 5 12.39 3.77 -7.16
CA ILE A 5 11.13 3.45 -6.49
C ILE A 5 10.63 4.68 -5.76
N VAL A 6 9.43 5.12 -6.07
CA VAL A 6 8.84 6.36 -5.54
C VAL A 6 7.74 6.03 -4.52
N PHE A 7 7.75 6.74 -3.41
CA PHE A 7 6.73 6.72 -2.37
C PHE A 7 6.21 8.12 -2.09
N ALA A 8 4.98 8.23 -1.62
CA ALA A 8 4.41 9.47 -1.11
C ALA A 8 3.88 9.23 0.30
N ILE A 9 4.46 9.91 1.29
CA ILE A 9 4.13 9.71 2.71
C ILE A 9 4.11 11.01 3.50
N ASN A 10 3.42 10.97 4.64
CA ASN A 10 3.61 11.91 5.74
C ASN A 10 4.35 11.25 6.92
N GLU A 11 4.56 12.00 8.00
CA GLU A 11 5.23 11.52 9.19
C GLU A 11 4.62 10.25 9.78
N SER A 12 3.28 10.12 9.77
CA SER A 12 2.61 8.96 10.39
C SER A 12 2.90 7.63 9.66
N TYR A 13 3.45 7.68 8.44
CA TYR A 13 3.70 6.51 7.58
C TYR A 13 5.19 6.14 7.44
N TYR A 14 6.12 6.83 8.12
CA TYR A 14 7.55 6.52 7.94
C TYR A 14 7.91 5.09 8.39
N LYS A 15 7.31 4.61 9.50
CA LYS A 15 7.54 3.25 10.00
C LYS A 15 7.02 2.18 9.03
N GLN A 16 5.88 2.43 8.41
CA GLN A 16 5.34 1.55 7.38
C GLN A 16 6.25 1.53 6.16
N LEU A 17 6.76 2.69 5.74
CA LEU A 17 7.72 2.78 4.65
C LEU A 17 9.01 2.00 4.96
N GLU A 18 9.57 2.10 6.17
CA GLU A 18 10.71 1.29 6.58
C GLU A 18 10.41 -0.21 6.42
N THR A 19 9.21 -0.66 6.82
CA THR A 19 8.77 -2.06 6.66
C THR A 19 8.70 -2.48 5.19
N VAL A 20 8.18 -1.61 4.32
CA VAL A 20 8.17 -1.85 2.87
C VAL A 20 9.59 -1.95 2.32
N ILE A 21 10.48 -1.02 2.68
CA ILE A 21 11.90 -1.01 2.25
C ILE A 21 12.61 -2.30 2.67
N VAL A 22 12.42 -2.74 3.92
CA VAL A 22 12.95 -4.04 4.38
C VAL A 22 12.44 -5.17 3.51
N SER A 23 11.14 -5.24 3.25
CA SER A 23 10.56 -6.30 2.41
C SER A 23 11.12 -6.30 0.97
N ILE A 24 11.44 -5.14 0.41
CA ILE A 24 12.10 -5.02 -0.91
C ILE A 24 13.54 -5.53 -0.84
N LEU A 25 14.30 -5.09 0.14
CA LEU A 25 15.73 -5.40 0.25
C LEU A 25 16.00 -6.86 0.63
N GLU A 26 15.09 -7.50 1.37
CA GLU A 26 15.13 -8.93 1.67
C GLU A 26 14.86 -9.81 0.44
N ASN A 27 14.02 -9.35 -0.47
CA ASN A 27 13.60 -10.13 -1.62
C ASN A 27 14.34 -9.77 -2.92
N SER A 28 15.38 -8.94 -2.84
CA SER A 28 16.17 -8.55 -4.02
C SER A 28 17.65 -8.31 -3.70
N GLN A 29 18.51 -8.68 -4.64
CA GLN A 29 19.93 -8.32 -4.63
C GLN A 29 20.21 -7.08 -5.51
N SER A 30 19.19 -6.49 -6.09
CA SER A 30 19.30 -5.32 -6.96
C SER A 30 19.56 -4.03 -6.20
N ASN A 31 20.01 -3.01 -6.92
CA ASN A 31 20.27 -1.68 -6.36
C ASN A 31 19.06 -0.78 -6.58
N PHE A 32 18.59 -0.12 -5.53
CA PHE A 32 17.43 0.77 -5.59
C PHE A 32 17.77 2.20 -5.18
N GLU A 33 17.07 3.16 -5.75
CA GLU A 33 16.94 4.50 -5.23
C GLU A 33 15.50 4.68 -4.72
N PHE A 34 15.35 4.79 -3.41
CA PHE A 34 14.06 5.04 -2.76
C PHE A 34 13.81 6.54 -2.71
N ILE A 35 12.86 7.01 -3.50
CA ILE A 35 12.52 8.44 -3.64
C ILE A 35 11.26 8.69 -2.84
N VAL A 36 11.36 9.53 -1.82
CA VAL A 36 10.26 9.80 -0.88
C VAL A 36 9.74 11.22 -1.10
N LEU A 37 8.51 11.32 -1.57
CA LEU A 37 7.77 12.58 -1.71
C LEU A 37 7.03 12.87 -0.41
N SER A 38 7.22 14.04 0.15
CA SER A 38 6.57 14.45 1.40
C SER A 38 6.47 15.97 1.52
N LYS A 39 5.63 16.47 2.44
CA LYS A 39 5.56 17.88 2.79
C LYS A 39 6.08 18.04 4.22
N GLY A 40 7.36 18.46 4.35
CA GLY A 40 7.97 18.74 5.65
C GLY A 40 8.22 17.47 6.50
N LEU A 41 8.70 16.39 5.90
CA LEU A 41 9.06 15.18 6.66
C LEU A 41 10.17 15.49 7.68
N PRO A 42 9.96 15.21 8.99
CA PRO A 42 10.96 15.45 10.02
C PRO A 42 12.29 14.74 9.75
N GLU A 43 13.39 15.32 10.22
CA GLU A 43 14.72 14.77 9.97
C GLU A 43 14.91 13.39 10.62
N PHE A 44 14.36 13.19 11.83
CA PHE A 44 14.43 11.87 12.48
C PHE A 44 13.77 10.75 11.65
N CYS A 45 12.73 11.06 10.86
CA CYS A 45 12.11 10.08 9.96
C CYS A 45 13.06 9.74 8.80
N LYS A 46 13.71 10.75 8.24
CA LYS A 46 14.70 10.56 7.15
C LYS A 46 15.90 9.76 7.63
N ASP A 47 16.40 10.06 8.84
CA ASP A 47 17.47 9.34 9.49
C ASP A 47 17.11 7.88 9.75
N ALA A 48 15.89 7.61 10.23
CA ALA A 48 15.40 6.26 10.46
C ALA A 48 15.38 5.44 9.16
N ILE A 49 14.78 6.01 8.09
CA ILE A 49 14.74 5.39 6.76
C ILE A 49 16.15 5.14 6.23
N GLY A 50 17.05 6.13 6.35
CA GLY A 50 18.46 6.00 5.93
C GLY A 50 19.20 4.89 6.68
N LYS A 51 19.03 4.80 8.00
CA LYS A 51 19.58 3.73 8.83
C LYS A 51 19.06 2.35 8.43
N THR A 52 17.75 2.24 8.18
CA THR A 52 17.14 0.98 7.72
C THR A 52 17.75 0.51 6.42
N ILE A 53 17.97 1.41 5.45
CA ILE A 53 18.61 1.07 4.18
C ILE A 53 20.06 0.63 4.40
N SER A 54 20.81 1.31 5.27
CA SER A 54 22.23 1.00 5.53
C SER A 54 22.47 -0.37 6.16
N LEU A 55 21.44 -0.98 6.80
CA LEU A 55 21.52 -2.37 7.28
C LEU A 55 21.77 -3.39 6.15
N TYR A 56 21.47 -3.01 4.90
CA TYR A 56 21.64 -3.84 3.71
C TYR A 56 22.86 -3.42 2.85
N GLY A 57 23.77 -2.65 3.41
CA GLY A 57 24.97 -2.13 2.73
C GLY A 57 24.67 -0.92 1.84
N ASP A 58 25.66 -0.53 1.03
CA ASP A 58 25.64 0.72 0.25
C ASP A 58 25.02 0.60 -1.14
N ARG A 59 24.44 -0.55 -1.45
CA ARG A 59 23.85 -0.82 -2.78
C ARG A 59 22.62 0.04 -3.10
N SER A 60 21.87 0.45 -2.08
CA SER A 60 20.66 1.26 -2.21
C SER A 60 20.81 2.61 -1.50
N SER A 61 19.94 3.56 -1.80
CA SER A 61 19.95 4.90 -1.20
C SER A 61 18.54 5.45 -1.08
N ALA A 62 18.36 6.45 -0.18
CA ALA A 62 17.14 7.25 -0.13
C ALA A 62 17.40 8.66 -0.66
N ARG A 63 16.38 9.24 -1.32
CA ARG A 63 16.30 10.65 -1.70
C ARG A 63 14.96 11.20 -1.24
N PHE A 64 14.97 12.33 -0.55
CA PHE A 64 13.79 12.99 -0.02
C PHE A 64 13.49 14.24 -0.82
N ILE A 65 12.26 14.37 -1.31
CA ILE A 65 11.79 15.55 -2.05
C ILE A 65 10.71 16.23 -1.23
N ASP A 66 11.00 17.45 -0.79
CA ASP A 66 10.07 18.25 0.01
C ASP A 66 9.14 19.08 -0.89
N LEU A 67 7.88 18.71 -0.92
CA LEU A 67 6.84 19.36 -1.71
C LEU A 67 6.31 20.67 -1.08
N SER A 68 6.72 21.01 0.14
CA SER A 68 6.38 22.31 0.73
C SER A 68 6.89 23.50 -0.12
N LYS A 69 7.94 23.25 -0.92
CA LYS A 69 8.58 24.22 -1.80
C LYS A 69 8.01 24.25 -3.22
N VAL A 70 7.15 23.28 -3.56
CA VAL A 70 6.49 23.24 -4.86
C VAL A 70 5.34 24.24 -4.84
N LYS A 71 5.51 25.36 -5.55
CA LYS A 71 4.41 26.31 -5.75
C LYS A 71 3.35 25.59 -6.55
N ASN A 72 2.14 25.38 -6.00
CA ASN A 72 1.01 25.32 -6.89
C ASN A 72 -0.34 24.96 -6.26
N ILE A 73 -0.94 23.89 -6.59
CA ILE A 73 -2.35 23.61 -6.48
C ILE A 73 -2.68 23.50 -5.00
N ASN A 74 -3.72 24.19 -4.59
CA ASN A 74 -4.30 23.99 -3.26
C ASN A 74 -4.93 22.60 -3.19
N ILE A 75 -4.10 21.57 -2.95
CA ILE A 75 -4.51 20.18 -2.88
C ILE A 75 -5.50 19.99 -1.72
N GLU A 76 -5.32 20.74 -0.62
CA GLU A 76 -6.22 20.74 0.52
C GLU A 76 -7.66 21.09 0.09
N SER A 77 -7.84 21.96 -0.91
CA SER A 77 -9.17 22.27 -1.45
C SER A 77 -9.84 21.10 -2.18
N LEU A 78 -9.08 20.17 -2.72
CA LEU A 78 -9.61 18.95 -3.33
C LEU A 78 -10.12 17.98 -2.27
N MET A 79 -9.49 17.98 -1.08
CA MET A 79 -9.85 17.13 0.06
C MET A 79 -11.04 17.69 0.85
N SER A 80 -11.12 19.04 1.03
CA SER A 80 -12.14 19.71 1.84
C SER A 80 -13.58 19.58 1.32
N ARG A 81 -13.75 19.06 0.11
CA ARG A 81 -15.06 18.82 -0.48
C ARG A 81 -15.72 17.52 -0.03
N ARG A 82 -15.12 16.82 0.96
CA ARG A 82 -15.59 15.50 1.40
C ARG A 82 -15.48 15.37 2.93
N ASP A 83 -16.59 15.59 3.63
CA ASP A 83 -16.64 15.65 5.10
C ASP A 83 -16.40 14.30 5.82
N ASP A 84 -16.53 13.14 5.13
CA ASP A 84 -16.62 11.83 5.80
C ASP A 84 -15.42 10.89 5.65
N TYR A 85 -14.30 11.28 5.01
CA TYR A 85 -13.22 10.35 4.69
C TYR A 85 -11.83 10.76 5.20
N CYS A 86 -11.64 10.72 6.53
CA CYS A 86 -10.39 11.02 7.22
C CYS A 86 -9.19 10.10 6.92
N TYR A 87 -9.34 9.04 6.10
CA TYR A 87 -8.26 8.07 5.89
C TYR A 87 -7.46 8.28 4.59
N ILE A 88 -7.94 9.14 3.69
CA ILE A 88 -7.20 9.52 2.48
C ILE A 88 -6.50 10.83 2.77
N SER A 89 -5.20 10.86 2.64
CA SER A 89 -4.37 12.04 2.88
C SER A 89 -4.00 12.76 1.59
N VAL A 90 -3.55 14.00 1.69
CA VAL A 90 -3.14 14.81 0.53
C VAL A 90 -1.96 14.21 -0.22
N GLU A 91 -1.15 13.40 0.44
CA GLU A 91 0.00 12.72 -0.13
C GLU A 91 -0.36 11.80 -1.29
N THR A 92 -1.61 11.32 -1.34
CA THR A 92 -2.10 10.51 -2.46
C THR A 92 -2.00 11.24 -3.81
N PHE A 93 -2.11 12.57 -3.82
CA PHE A 93 -1.98 13.38 -5.04
C PHE A 93 -0.51 13.68 -5.42
N TYR A 94 0.47 13.46 -4.54
CA TYR A 94 1.88 13.76 -4.84
C TYR A 94 2.42 12.93 -6.00
N ARG A 95 1.81 11.75 -6.27
CA ARG A 95 2.17 10.93 -7.44
C ARG A 95 1.95 11.63 -8.78
N PHE A 96 1.13 12.67 -8.84
CA PHE A 96 0.92 13.43 -10.08
C PHE A 96 2.14 14.28 -10.46
N TYR A 97 2.94 14.70 -9.47
CA TYR A 97 4.16 15.49 -9.70
C TYR A 97 5.37 14.66 -10.13
N ILE A 98 5.30 13.33 -10.05
CA ILE A 98 6.45 12.47 -10.34
C ILE A 98 7.10 12.77 -11.69
N PRO A 99 6.36 13.02 -12.79
CA PRO A 99 6.97 13.26 -14.10
C PRO A 99 7.83 14.51 -14.14
N SER A 100 7.44 15.60 -13.48
CA SER A 100 8.19 16.87 -13.42
C SER A 100 9.29 16.87 -12.36
N LEU A 101 9.09 16.14 -11.24
CA LEU A 101 10.07 16.04 -10.16
C LEU A 101 11.27 15.15 -10.50
N LEU A 102 11.11 14.21 -11.44
CA LEU A 102 12.10 13.20 -11.79
C LEU A 102 12.43 13.22 -13.29
N PRO A 103 12.95 14.36 -13.81
CA PRO A 103 13.24 14.51 -15.24
C PRO A 103 14.35 13.57 -15.73
N GLU A 104 15.23 13.11 -14.83
CA GLU A 104 16.35 12.21 -15.10
C GLU A 104 15.93 10.76 -15.35
N TYR A 105 14.69 10.35 -14.93
CA TYR A 105 14.19 9.01 -15.13
C TYR A 105 13.18 8.93 -16.27
N ASP A 106 13.35 7.95 -17.15
CA ASP A 106 12.37 7.61 -18.20
C ASP A 106 11.24 6.73 -17.67
N LYS A 107 11.53 5.92 -16.64
CA LYS A 107 10.60 4.97 -16.04
C LYS A 107 10.85 4.82 -14.53
N VAL A 108 9.78 4.73 -13.72
CA VAL A 108 9.86 4.49 -12.27
C VAL A 108 8.79 3.51 -11.82
N ILE A 109 9.02 2.86 -10.68
CA ILE A 109 7.99 2.16 -9.92
C ILE A 109 7.46 3.13 -8.86
N TYR A 110 6.15 3.34 -8.79
CA TYR A 110 5.48 3.98 -7.66
C TYR A 110 4.82 2.91 -6.79
N LEU A 111 4.97 3.03 -5.48
CA LEU A 111 4.39 2.12 -4.49
C LEU A 111 3.72 2.91 -3.37
N ASP A 112 2.54 2.47 -2.95
CA ASP A 112 1.97 2.91 -1.68
C ASP A 112 2.76 2.32 -0.50
N ALA A 113 2.73 2.98 0.66
CA ALA A 113 3.49 2.55 1.85
C ALA A 113 2.75 1.52 2.73
N ASP A 114 1.65 0.97 2.25
CA ASP A 114 0.85 -0.06 2.91
C ASP A 114 0.88 -1.40 2.16
N ILE A 115 2.05 -1.77 1.70
CA ILE A 115 2.32 -3.00 0.95
C ILE A 115 3.40 -3.87 1.62
N LEU A 116 3.51 -5.12 1.18
CA LEU A 116 4.69 -5.97 1.39
C LEU A 116 5.13 -6.59 0.07
N VAL A 117 6.44 -6.61 -0.15
CA VAL A 117 7.06 -7.14 -1.37
C VAL A 117 7.63 -8.53 -1.08
N PHE A 118 7.37 -9.50 -1.98
CA PHE A 118 7.76 -10.92 -1.87
C PHE A 118 8.55 -11.42 -3.08
N ASP A 119 8.87 -10.54 -4.03
CA ASP A 119 9.67 -10.88 -5.22
C ASP A 119 10.56 -9.71 -5.61
N ASP A 120 11.57 -9.97 -6.43
CA ASP A 120 12.45 -8.92 -6.93
C ASP A 120 11.69 -7.94 -7.82
N LEU A 121 11.66 -6.68 -7.40
CA LEU A 121 11.02 -5.59 -8.16
C LEU A 121 11.67 -5.33 -9.53
N GLN A 122 12.86 -5.88 -9.80
CA GLN A 122 13.41 -5.88 -11.15
C GLN A 122 12.51 -6.63 -12.14
N ASN A 123 11.80 -7.67 -11.67
CA ASN A 123 10.86 -8.41 -12.52
C ASN A 123 9.63 -7.56 -12.90
N LEU A 124 9.19 -6.67 -11.99
CA LEU A 124 8.17 -5.66 -12.29
C LEU A 124 8.75 -4.57 -13.21
N TYR A 125 9.95 -4.06 -12.90
CA TYR A 125 10.58 -2.97 -13.64
C TYR A 125 10.91 -3.33 -15.09
N LYS A 126 11.21 -4.60 -15.38
CA LYS A 126 11.48 -5.11 -16.73
C LYS A 126 10.24 -5.17 -17.62
N ILE A 127 9.03 -5.06 -17.07
CA ILE A 127 7.82 -5.06 -17.90
C ILE A 127 7.88 -3.86 -18.85
N ASP A 128 7.68 -4.16 -20.14
CA ASP A 128 7.64 -3.14 -21.17
C ASP A 128 6.37 -2.28 -21.07
N VAL A 129 6.54 -0.97 -20.97
CA VAL A 129 5.48 0.06 -20.95
C VAL A 129 5.71 1.18 -21.96
N ASP A 130 6.58 0.97 -22.96
CA ASP A 130 7.02 2.03 -23.89
C ASP A 130 5.86 2.64 -24.67
N GLN A 131 4.83 1.86 -24.98
CA GLN A 131 3.68 2.31 -25.76
C GLN A 131 2.51 2.84 -24.88
N VAL A 132 2.61 2.72 -23.56
CA VAL A 132 1.57 3.12 -22.61
C VAL A 132 2.10 4.13 -21.58
N TYR A 133 1.21 4.79 -20.84
CA TYR A 133 1.61 5.69 -19.75
C TYR A 133 1.94 4.91 -18.48
N VAL A 134 1.24 3.80 -18.25
CA VAL A 134 1.32 3.06 -17.00
C VAL A 134 1.09 1.57 -17.19
N GLY A 135 1.89 0.76 -16.48
CA GLY A 135 1.58 -0.63 -16.15
C GLY A 135 0.97 -0.68 -14.75
N ALA A 136 -0.22 -1.27 -14.61
CA ALA A 136 -0.92 -1.36 -13.34
C ALA A 136 -1.79 -2.61 -13.26
N VAL A 137 -2.14 -3.04 -12.04
CA VAL A 137 -3.01 -4.20 -11.83
C VAL A 137 -4.47 -3.74 -11.80
N LYS A 138 -5.35 -4.52 -12.45
CA LYS A 138 -6.80 -4.28 -12.44
C LYS A 138 -7.34 -4.24 -11.01
N ASP A 139 -8.19 -3.24 -10.72
CA ASP A 139 -8.84 -3.13 -9.43
C ASP A 139 -10.01 -4.13 -9.30
N THR A 140 -9.81 -5.14 -8.45
CA THR A 140 -10.83 -6.19 -8.22
C THR A 140 -11.95 -5.70 -7.32
N TYR A 141 -11.68 -4.74 -6.42
CA TYR A 141 -12.71 -4.16 -5.56
C TYR A 141 -13.73 -3.35 -6.39
N VAL A 142 -13.25 -2.54 -7.31
CA VAL A 142 -14.11 -1.81 -8.27
C VAL A 142 -14.96 -2.79 -9.11
N THR A 143 -14.36 -3.90 -9.56
CA THR A 143 -15.12 -4.95 -10.26
C THR A 143 -16.23 -5.52 -9.39
N SER A 144 -15.99 -5.74 -8.10
CA SER A 144 -16.98 -6.23 -7.14
C SER A 144 -18.11 -5.21 -6.90
N ILE A 145 -17.79 -3.93 -6.71
CA ILE A 145 -18.79 -2.84 -6.56
C ILE A 145 -19.74 -2.80 -7.75
N VAL A 146 -19.20 -2.85 -8.96
CA VAL A 146 -19.98 -2.86 -10.20
C VAL A 146 -20.86 -4.10 -10.29
N GLY A 147 -20.34 -5.29 -9.91
CA GLY A 147 -21.12 -6.52 -9.89
C GLY A 147 -22.26 -6.52 -8.87
N GLN A 148 -22.09 -5.81 -7.75
CA GLN A 148 -23.11 -5.63 -6.71
C GLN A 148 -24.12 -4.48 -7.04
N ASN A 149 -23.98 -3.82 -8.17
CA ASN A 149 -24.80 -2.68 -8.59
C ASN A 149 -24.87 -1.56 -7.53
N LYS A 150 -23.74 -1.30 -6.82
CA LYS A 150 -23.68 -0.23 -5.82
C LYS A 150 -23.80 1.15 -6.47
N LYS A 151 -24.23 2.11 -5.67
CA LYS A 151 -24.29 3.53 -6.09
C LYS A 151 -22.92 4.17 -5.94
N SER A 152 -22.67 5.23 -6.73
CA SER A 152 -21.54 6.12 -6.50
C SER A 152 -21.73 6.85 -5.16
N GLU A 153 -20.68 6.98 -4.39
CA GLU A 153 -20.69 7.69 -3.10
C GLU A 153 -20.78 9.20 -3.30
N THR A 154 -20.07 9.73 -4.28
CA THR A 154 -20.09 11.17 -4.62
C THR A 154 -21.23 11.57 -5.54
N ARG A 155 -21.88 10.62 -6.19
CA ARG A 155 -23.01 10.79 -7.13
C ARG A 155 -24.11 9.77 -6.81
N PRO A 156 -24.80 9.86 -5.66
CA PRO A 156 -25.71 8.81 -5.16
C PRO A 156 -26.94 8.53 -6.04
N LYS A 157 -27.22 9.40 -7.02
CA LYS A 157 -28.32 9.22 -7.98
C LYS A 157 -28.00 8.20 -9.08
N ILE A 158 -26.71 7.92 -9.35
CA ILE A 158 -26.28 7.01 -10.41
C ILE A 158 -25.62 5.75 -9.83
N SER A 159 -25.64 4.66 -10.62
CA SER A 159 -24.88 3.48 -10.27
C SER A 159 -23.37 3.75 -10.38
N PHE A 160 -22.56 2.98 -9.67
CA PHE A 160 -21.11 3.12 -9.79
C PHE A 160 -20.62 2.77 -11.21
N ARG A 161 -21.31 1.86 -11.91
CA ARG A 161 -21.05 1.58 -13.33
C ARG A 161 -21.23 2.81 -14.20
N ASP A 162 -22.36 3.54 -13.98
CA ASP A 162 -22.64 4.76 -14.74
C ASP A 162 -21.68 5.88 -14.38
N TYR A 163 -21.27 5.97 -13.10
CA TYR A 163 -20.21 6.87 -12.65
C TYR A 163 -18.91 6.64 -13.43
N LEU A 164 -18.45 5.40 -13.51
CA LEU A 164 -17.23 5.08 -14.29
C LEU A 164 -17.39 5.47 -15.76
N ALA A 165 -18.55 5.23 -16.35
CA ALA A 165 -18.80 5.50 -17.77
C ALA A 165 -18.97 6.98 -18.08
N THR A 166 -19.73 7.73 -17.25
CA THR A 166 -20.14 9.11 -17.57
C THR A 166 -19.27 10.18 -16.92
N VAL A 167 -18.71 9.92 -15.74
CA VAL A 167 -17.85 10.87 -15.02
C VAL A 167 -16.38 10.66 -15.39
N LEU A 168 -15.91 9.40 -15.40
CA LEU A 168 -14.51 9.08 -15.66
C LEU A 168 -14.22 8.69 -17.11
N ASN A 169 -15.24 8.33 -17.89
CA ASN A 169 -15.11 7.77 -19.24
C ASN A 169 -14.22 6.51 -19.28
N VAL A 170 -14.38 5.62 -18.28
CA VAL A 170 -13.58 4.41 -18.10
C VAL A 170 -14.45 3.16 -18.06
N LYS A 171 -14.06 2.12 -18.80
CA LYS A 171 -14.67 0.79 -18.66
C LYS A 171 -14.18 0.12 -17.37
N HIS A 172 -15.08 -0.38 -16.53
CA HIS A 172 -14.72 -1.06 -15.28
C HIS A 172 -13.74 -2.23 -15.46
N THR A 173 -13.75 -2.85 -16.65
CA THR A 173 -12.81 -3.95 -16.98
C THR A 173 -11.37 -3.49 -17.14
N LYS A 174 -11.13 -2.19 -17.34
CA LYS A 174 -9.81 -1.56 -17.48
C LYS A 174 -9.42 -0.70 -16.28
N TYR A 175 -10.32 -0.54 -15.30
CA TYR A 175 -10.04 0.25 -14.12
C TYR A 175 -8.95 -0.44 -13.28
N PHE A 176 -7.87 0.30 -12.99
CA PHE A 176 -6.70 -0.21 -12.29
C PHE A 176 -6.55 0.42 -10.90
N ASN A 177 -5.89 -0.30 -10.00
CA ASN A 177 -5.53 0.20 -8.68
C ASN A 177 -4.27 1.05 -8.74
N ALA A 178 -4.25 2.16 -8.00
CA ALA A 178 -3.19 3.16 -8.03
C ALA A 178 -2.03 2.90 -7.05
N GLY A 179 -2.10 1.87 -6.20
CA GLY A 179 -1.09 1.62 -5.17
C GLY A 179 0.20 0.98 -5.66
N VAL A 180 0.20 0.40 -6.88
CA VAL A 180 1.39 -0.12 -7.55
C VAL A 180 1.34 0.29 -9.01
N LEU A 181 2.26 1.17 -9.42
CA LEU A 181 2.31 1.71 -10.78
C LEU A 181 3.72 1.60 -11.36
N LEU A 182 3.82 1.09 -12.58
CA LEU A 182 5.03 1.20 -13.39
C LEU A 182 4.81 2.35 -14.37
N LEU A 183 5.36 3.54 -14.08
CA LEU A 183 5.11 4.77 -14.82
C LEU A 183 6.15 4.97 -15.92
N ASN A 184 5.70 5.21 -17.16
CA ASN A 184 6.53 5.68 -18.27
C ASN A 184 6.59 7.21 -18.25
N LEU A 185 7.54 7.76 -17.50
CA LEU A 185 7.67 9.20 -17.31
C LEU A 185 8.02 9.93 -18.60
N LYS A 186 8.86 9.31 -19.45
CA LYS A 186 9.22 9.86 -20.76
C LYS A 186 7.98 10.14 -21.61
N LYS A 187 7.10 9.16 -21.70
CA LYS A 187 5.86 9.29 -22.47
C LYS A 187 4.87 10.27 -21.83
N ILE A 188 4.75 10.23 -20.49
CA ILE A 188 3.89 11.14 -19.74
C ILE A 188 4.32 12.59 -19.93
N ARG A 189 5.62 12.88 -19.86
CA ARG A 189 6.18 14.22 -20.14
C ARG A 189 5.95 14.63 -21.59
N ARG A 190 6.32 13.75 -22.55
CA ARG A 190 6.18 14.04 -23.98
C ARG A 190 4.75 14.42 -24.37
N ASP A 191 3.76 13.72 -23.81
CA ASP A 191 2.36 13.90 -24.14
C ASP A 191 1.66 14.92 -23.21
N ASN A 192 2.45 15.65 -22.37
CA ASN A 192 2.02 16.67 -21.41
C ASN A 192 0.82 16.26 -20.56
N ILE A 193 0.96 15.12 -19.87
CA ILE A 193 -0.14 14.49 -19.13
C ILE A 193 -0.32 15.08 -17.73
N GLU A 194 0.74 15.51 -17.05
CA GLU A 194 0.68 16.03 -15.67
C GLU A 194 -0.35 17.15 -15.48
N PRO A 195 -0.39 18.21 -16.33
CA PRO A 195 -1.44 19.24 -16.22
C PRO A 195 -2.85 18.68 -16.41
N LYS A 196 -3.03 17.64 -17.22
CA LYS A 196 -4.33 17.02 -17.44
C LYS A 196 -4.84 16.28 -16.20
N LEU A 197 -3.93 15.67 -15.40
CA LEU A 197 -4.27 15.07 -14.11
C LEU A 197 -4.81 16.12 -13.15
N TRP A 198 -4.11 17.25 -13.02
CA TRP A 198 -4.51 18.34 -12.13
C TRP A 198 -5.82 18.99 -12.57
N ASN A 199 -5.97 19.30 -13.84
CA ASN A 199 -7.21 19.88 -14.37
C ASN A 199 -8.39 18.97 -14.13
N PHE A 200 -8.25 17.67 -14.41
CA PHE A 200 -9.32 16.70 -14.15
C PHE A 200 -9.67 16.62 -12.65
N ALA A 201 -8.69 16.59 -11.76
CA ALA A 201 -8.90 16.59 -10.32
C ALA A 201 -9.70 17.83 -9.87
N ILE A 202 -9.32 19.02 -10.35
CA ILE A 202 -9.97 20.28 -10.00
C ILE A 202 -11.41 20.34 -10.53
N ASP A 203 -11.60 19.95 -11.78
CA ASP A 203 -12.90 20.10 -12.48
C ASP A 203 -13.93 19.07 -12.02
N ARG A 204 -13.48 17.89 -11.58
CA ARG A 204 -14.35 16.73 -11.32
C ARG A 204 -14.54 16.38 -9.85
N SER A 205 -13.71 16.92 -8.93
CA SER A 205 -13.87 16.66 -7.49
C SER A 205 -15.25 17.12 -6.98
N PRO A 206 -15.86 16.40 -5.98
CA PRO A 206 -15.33 15.21 -5.33
C PRO A 206 -15.46 13.94 -6.17
N LEU A 207 -14.51 13.02 -6.05
CA LEU A 207 -14.44 11.74 -6.75
C LEU A 207 -14.52 10.57 -5.75
N ASP A 208 -15.04 9.41 -6.17
CA ASP A 208 -15.26 8.26 -5.29
C ASP A 208 -13.92 7.68 -4.77
N PHE A 209 -12.91 7.56 -5.64
CA PHE A 209 -11.56 7.09 -5.30
C PHE A 209 -10.47 8.13 -5.57
N GLN A 210 -10.78 9.42 -5.43
CA GLN A 210 -9.84 10.53 -5.44
C GLN A 210 -8.80 10.44 -6.60
N ASP A 211 -7.51 10.36 -6.26
CA ASP A 211 -6.40 10.27 -7.20
C ASP A 211 -6.46 9.05 -8.12
N GLN A 212 -6.96 7.91 -7.63
CA GLN A 212 -7.12 6.70 -8.43
C GLN A 212 -8.12 6.92 -9.58
N ASP A 213 -9.21 7.63 -9.33
CA ASP A 213 -10.19 7.99 -10.36
C ASP A 213 -9.58 8.91 -11.41
N VAL A 214 -8.80 9.91 -10.98
CA VAL A 214 -8.09 10.84 -11.89
C VAL A 214 -7.11 10.07 -12.78
N LEU A 215 -6.30 9.19 -12.19
CA LEU A 215 -5.34 8.38 -12.94
C LEU A 215 -6.04 7.49 -13.98
N ASN A 216 -7.14 6.84 -13.58
CA ASN A 216 -7.91 6.00 -14.48
C ASN A 216 -8.56 6.80 -15.61
N ALA A 217 -9.12 7.98 -15.32
CA ALA A 217 -9.74 8.82 -16.32
C ALA A 217 -8.73 9.36 -17.35
N VAL A 218 -7.57 9.81 -16.89
CA VAL A 218 -6.58 10.48 -17.73
C VAL A 218 -5.63 9.49 -18.43
N LEU A 219 -5.21 8.43 -17.73
CA LEU A 219 -4.25 7.45 -18.25
C LEU A 219 -4.90 6.21 -18.86
N GLY A 220 -6.19 5.94 -18.51
CA GLY A 220 -6.84 4.65 -18.77
C GLY A 220 -6.88 4.20 -20.23
N ASN A 221 -6.79 5.12 -21.19
CA ASN A 221 -6.73 4.79 -22.62
C ASN A 221 -5.36 4.17 -23.02
N LYS A 222 -4.31 4.39 -22.22
CA LYS A 222 -2.95 3.89 -22.44
C LYS A 222 -2.42 3.23 -21.18
N VAL A 223 -3.15 2.24 -20.67
CA VAL A 223 -2.75 1.38 -19.55
C VAL A 223 -2.42 -0.02 -20.06
N LYS A 224 -1.34 -0.60 -19.57
CA LYS A 224 -1.04 -2.02 -19.67
C LYS A 224 -1.44 -2.71 -18.38
N LEU A 225 -2.45 -3.57 -18.43
CA LEU A 225 -2.77 -4.40 -17.27
C LEU A 225 -1.65 -5.45 -17.09
N ILE A 226 -1.00 -5.40 -15.94
CA ILE A 226 0.07 -6.32 -15.56
C ILE A 226 -0.47 -7.46 -14.69
N PRO A 227 0.29 -8.56 -14.49
CA PRO A 227 -0.17 -9.71 -13.73
C PRO A 227 -0.64 -9.34 -12.32
N PRO A 228 -1.77 -9.90 -11.84
CA PRO A 228 -2.37 -9.59 -10.53
C PRO A 228 -1.42 -9.77 -9.35
N ARG A 229 -0.44 -10.68 -9.45
CA ARG A 229 0.57 -10.92 -8.40
C ARG A 229 1.31 -9.65 -7.94
N TRP A 230 1.36 -8.60 -8.78
CA TRP A 230 2.04 -7.36 -8.48
C TRP A 230 1.21 -6.34 -7.69
N ASN A 231 -0.04 -6.68 -7.36
CA ASN A 231 -0.86 -5.86 -6.46
C ASN A 231 -2.03 -6.70 -5.92
N LEU A 232 -1.72 -7.67 -5.07
CA LEU A 232 -2.72 -8.54 -4.45
C LEU A 232 -3.32 -7.85 -3.24
N TYR A 233 -4.64 -7.78 -3.20
CA TYR A 233 -5.35 -7.17 -2.07
C TYR A 233 -5.33 -8.05 -0.81
N LYS A 234 -5.39 -7.40 0.34
CA LYS A 234 -5.41 -8.01 1.67
C LYS A 234 -6.50 -9.06 1.90
N ASP A 235 -7.67 -8.88 1.30
CA ASP A 235 -8.82 -9.79 1.46
C ASP A 235 -8.64 -11.11 0.71
N TYR A 236 -7.41 -11.45 0.42
CA TYR A 236 -6.98 -12.68 -0.19
C TYR A 236 -7.50 -13.95 0.50
N THR A 237 -8.06 -13.82 1.71
CA THR A 237 -8.36 -14.97 2.53
C THR A 237 -9.77 -15.50 2.41
N HIS A 238 -10.75 -14.74 1.92
CA HIS A 238 -12.08 -15.22 2.27
C HIS A 238 -13.22 -15.22 1.27
N LYS A 239 -13.27 -14.60 0.14
CA LYS A 239 -14.48 -14.81 -0.70
C LYS A 239 -14.46 -14.24 -2.13
N THR A 240 -13.48 -13.48 -2.55
CA THR A 240 -13.56 -12.73 -3.82
C THR A 240 -12.47 -13.01 -4.85
N ILE A 241 -11.45 -13.77 -4.47
CA ILE A 241 -10.45 -14.24 -5.44
C ILE A 241 -10.78 -15.68 -5.74
N ASN A 242 -11.10 -15.98 -7.00
CA ASN A 242 -11.24 -17.36 -7.47
C ASN A 242 -10.01 -18.14 -7.02
N ARG A 243 -10.21 -19.34 -6.49
CA ARG A 243 -9.12 -20.23 -6.02
C ARG A 243 -8.03 -20.45 -7.08
N SER A 244 -8.35 -20.26 -8.35
CA SER A 244 -7.40 -20.29 -9.48
C SER A 244 -6.35 -19.18 -9.42
N ASP A 245 -6.67 -18.00 -8.89
CA ASP A 245 -5.73 -16.87 -8.80
C ASP A 245 -4.78 -17.01 -7.58
N CYS A 246 -5.14 -17.89 -6.62
CA CYS A 246 -4.32 -18.19 -5.43
C CYS A 246 -3.12 -19.10 -5.71
N GLN A 247 -2.94 -19.60 -6.93
CA GLN A 247 -1.82 -20.49 -7.29
C GLN A 247 -0.54 -19.73 -7.64
N THR A 248 -0.59 -18.42 -7.79
CA THR A 248 0.60 -17.61 -8.07
C THR A 248 1.25 -17.10 -6.79
N THR A 249 2.54 -17.32 -6.65
CA THR A 249 3.36 -16.69 -5.59
C THR A 249 3.16 -15.17 -5.65
N PRO A 250 2.79 -14.50 -4.54
CA PRO A 250 2.62 -13.06 -4.53
C PRO A 250 3.93 -12.35 -4.88
N GLY A 251 3.87 -11.32 -5.68
CA GLY A 251 4.97 -10.39 -5.87
C GLY A 251 4.83 -9.22 -4.90
N ILE A 252 3.62 -8.66 -4.79
CA ILE A 252 3.27 -7.59 -3.84
C ILE A 252 1.90 -7.88 -3.23
N VAL A 253 1.79 -7.79 -1.89
CA VAL A 253 0.53 -7.78 -1.15
C VAL A 253 0.22 -6.37 -0.69
N HIS A 254 -0.98 -5.89 -0.98
CA HIS A 254 -1.40 -4.52 -0.71
C HIS A 254 -2.54 -4.49 0.32
N PHE A 255 -2.32 -3.77 1.40
CA PHE A 255 -3.27 -3.59 2.50
C PHE A 255 -4.16 -2.36 2.28
N ALA A 256 -4.69 -2.23 1.07
CA ALA A 256 -5.54 -1.11 0.65
C ALA A 256 -6.81 -0.97 1.49
N GLY A 257 -7.36 0.24 1.54
CA GLY A 257 -8.62 0.58 2.22
C GLY A 257 -8.43 1.01 3.67
N ARG A 258 -9.56 1.19 4.38
CA ARG A 258 -9.61 1.79 5.73
C ARG A 258 -8.96 0.93 6.79
N GLU A 259 -9.14 -0.37 6.71
CA GLU A 259 -8.59 -1.30 7.69
C GLU A 259 -7.14 -1.60 7.36
N LYS A 260 -6.23 -1.05 8.15
CA LYS A 260 -4.80 -1.30 8.03
C LYS A 260 -4.37 -2.40 9.00
N LEU A 261 -3.31 -3.15 8.67
CA LEU A 261 -2.73 -4.17 9.55
C LEU A 261 -2.48 -3.67 10.96
N TRP A 262 -1.98 -2.44 11.06
CA TRP A 262 -1.64 -1.80 12.34
C TRP A 262 -2.82 -1.16 13.06
N ASN A 263 -4.02 -1.10 12.45
CA ASN A 263 -5.21 -0.44 13.01
C ASN A 263 -6.45 -1.34 13.10
N THR A 264 -6.41 -2.56 12.56
CA THR A 264 -7.62 -3.38 12.47
C THR A 264 -7.88 -4.20 13.72
N LYS A 265 -9.15 -4.27 14.12
CA LYS A 265 -9.60 -5.08 15.26
C LYS A 265 -9.65 -6.59 14.95
N ASN A 266 -9.63 -7.00 13.69
CA ASN A 266 -9.82 -8.39 13.30
C ASN A 266 -9.09 -8.73 11.99
N PRO A 267 -7.74 -8.68 11.94
CA PRO A 267 -7.00 -9.02 10.75
C PRO A 267 -7.00 -10.53 10.53
N SER A 268 -7.74 -11.00 9.56
CA SER A 268 -7.56 -12.36 9.02
C SER A 268 -6.43 -12.37 7.98
N TYR A 269 -5.28 -11.77 8.30
CA TYR A 269 -4.22 -11.57 7.31
C TYR A 269 -3.22 -12.71 7.31
N ARG A 270 -3.12 -13.37 6.16
CA ARG A 270 -2.16 -14.44 5.91
C ARG A 270 -0.72 -13.98 6.04
N HIS A 271 -0.45 -12.70 5.75
CA HIS A 271 0.91 -12.11 5.69
C HIS A 271 1.24 -11.21 6.88
N LEU A 272 0.47 -11.28 7.97
CA LEU A 272 0.79 -10.49 9.16
C LEU A 272 2.13 -10.87 9.78
N ILE A 273 2.49 -12.17 9.74
CA ILE A 273 3.78 -12.65 10.27
C ILE A 273 4.91 -12.05 9.45
N ASP A 274 4.78 -12.07 8.12
CA ASP A 274 5.81 -11.53 7.22
C ASP A 274 5.99 -10.03 7.48
N TRP A 275 4.90 -9.29 7.74
CA TRP A 275 4.94 -7.88 8.11
C TRP A 275 5.60 -7.68 9.48
N LEU A 276 5.26 -8.50 10.47
CA LEU A 276 5.86 -8.43 11.80
C LEU A 276 7.34 -8.80 11.77
N ASP A 277 7.76 -9.74 10.92
CA ASP A 277 9.16 -10.10 10.77
C ASP A 277 9.97 -8.99 10.08
N ALA A 278 9.42 -8.34 9.07
CA ALA A 278 10.04 -7.15 8.48
C ALA A 278 10.09 -5.99 9.49
N TYR A 279 8.99 -5.74 10.20
CA TYR A 279 8.89 -4.73 11.24
C TYR A 279 9.86 -5.00 12.41
N LYS A 280 10.04 -6.26 12.79
CA LYS A 280 11.01 -6.66 13.83
C LYS A 280 12.44 -6.27 13.50
N LYS A 281 12.86 -6.39 12.25
CA LYS A 281 14.22 -6.01 11.82
C LYS A 281 14.48 -4.51 11.97
N ILE A 282 13.46 -3.69 11.79
CA ILE A 282 13.54 -2.23 11.99
C ILE A 282 13.67 -1.90 13.48
N PHE A 283 12.90 -2.60 14.32
CA PHE A 283 12.80 -2.33 15.76
C PHE A 283 13.67 -3.22 16.64
N SER A 284 14.51 -4.08 16.06
CA SER A 284 15.51 -4.85 16.84
C SER A 284 16.45 -3.97 17.67
N CYS A 285 16.52 -2.69 17.34
CA CYS A 285 17.27 -1.68 18.11
C CYS A 285 16.46 -1.03 19.24
N GLU A 286 15.13 -1.29 19.35
CA GLU A 286 14.33 -0.79 20.48
C GLU A 286 14.17 -1.91 21.54
N PRO A 287 14.85 -1.83 22.70
CA PRO A 287 14.83 -2.90 23.72
C PRO A 287 13.44 -3.33 24.17
N GLN A 288 12.47 -2.40 24.11
CA GLN A 288 11.10 -2.66 24.52
C GLN A 288 10.31 -3.55 23.56
N PHE A 289 10.69 -3.62 22.29
CA PHE A 289 9.95 -4.41 21.30
C PHE A 289 10.36 -5.89 21.32
N GLU A 290 11.64 -6.19 21.45
CA GLU A 290 12.13 -7.56 21.61
C GLU A 290 11.55 -8.22 22.87
N ASP A 291 11.48 -7.46 23.97
CA ASP A 291 10.90 -7.92 25.21
C ASP A 291 9.39 -8.25 25.05
N LYS A 292 8.64 -7.40 24.35
CA LYS A 292 7.21 -7.64 24.04
C LYS A 292 7.01 -8.87 23.14
N LEU A 293 7.80 -9.00 22.08
CA LEU A 293 7.70 -10.13 21.15
C LEU A 293 8.16 -11.45 21.79
N SER A 294 9.21 -11.42 22.59
CA SER A 294 9.70 -12.55 23.37
C SER A 294 8.67 -13.00 24.40
N ARG A 295 8.01 -12.06 25.09
CA ARG A 295 6.89 -12.34 26.00
C ARG A 295 5.72 -12.96 25.28
N ILE A 296 5.34 -12.47 24.10
CA ILE A 296 4.26 -13.06 23.27
C ILE A 296 4.63 -14.48 22.86
N LYS A 297 5.86 -14.71 22.38
CA LYS A 297 6.36 -16.04 22.02
C LYS A 297 6.39 -17.01 23.21
N SER A 298 6.84 -16.52 24.37
CA SER A 298 6.85 -17.33 25.60
C SER A 298 5.46 -17.66 26.11
N LEU A 299 4.50 -16.75 25.93
CA LEU A 299 3.09 -16.97 26.29
C LEU A 299 2.44 -17.98 25.36
N ILE A 300 2.64 -17.89 24.05
CA ILE A 300 2.18 -18.89 23.09
C ILE A 300 2.73 -20.27 23.46
N LYS A 301 4.01 -20.36 23.82
CA LYS A 301 4.65 -21.62 24.24
C LYS A 301 4.11 -22.16 25.56
N ARG A 302 3.82 -21.29 26.56
CA ARG A 302 3.32 -21.65 27.89
C ARG A 302 1.86 -22.13 27.89
N TYR A 303 1.06 -21.67 26.93
CA TYR A 303 -0.38 -21.88 26.93
C TYR A 303 -0.86 -22.67 25.73
N LYS A 304 0.02 -23.51 25.18
CA LYS A 304 -0.26 -24.42 24.05
C LYS A 304 -1.55 -25.22 24.23
N ASP A 305 -1.93 -25.49 25.47
CA ASP A 305 -3.07 -26.35 25.83
C ASP A 305 -4.28 -25.59 26.41
N LYS A 306 -4.24 -24.25 26.45
CA LYS A 306 -5.36 -23.42 26.97
C LYS A 306 -6.13 -22.77 25.82
N GLU A 307 -7.46 -22.85 25.90
CA GLU A 307 -8.34 -22.32 24.88
C GLU A 307 -8.37 -20.78 24.80
N PHE A 308 -7.96 -20.11 25.89
CA PHE A 308 -7.97 -18.65 26.00
C PHE A 308 -6.88 -18.13 26.95
N VAL A 309 -6.18 -17.08 26.56
CA VAL A 309 -5.27 -16.30 27.41
C VAL A 309 -5.47 -14.82 27.14
N SER A 310 -5.75 -14.07 28.18
CA SER A 310 -5.82 -12.61 28.13
C SER A 310 -4.83 -11.98 29.10
N ILE A 311 -4.13 -10.94 28.66
CA ILE A 311 -3.18 -10.20 29.48
C ILE A 311 -3.51 -8.72 29.37
N GLY A 312 -3.88 -8.12 30.49
CA GLY A 312 -4.19 -6.70 30.57
C GLY A 312 -4.23 -6.18 32.00
N LYS A 313 -4.09 -4.88 32.16
CA LYS A 313 -4.35 -4.16 33.41
C LYS A 313 -5.76 -3.61 33.38
N LYS A 314 -6.53 -3.84 34.48
CA LYS A 314 -7.91 -3.34 34.72
C LYS A 314 -8.54 -2.60 33.55
N GLY A 315 -9.35 -3.31 32.74
CA GLY A 315 -10.19 -2.74 31.68
C GLY A 315 -9.54 -2.51 30.32
N ARG A 316 -8.26 -2.91 30.12
CA ARG A 316 -7.60 -2.88 28.80
C ARG A 316 -6.82 -4.16 28.57
N GLU A 317 -7.33 -5.03 27.70
CA GLU A 317 -6.56 -6.17 27.21
C GLU A 317 -5.42 -5.70 26.33
N ILE A 318 -4.20 -6.16 26.66
CA ILE A 318 -3.00 -5.85 25.88
C ILE A 318 -2.75 -6.95 24.86
N VAL A 319 -2.91 -8.21 25.29
CA VAL A 319 -2.75 -9.39 24.42
C VAL A 319 -3.82 -10.41 24.77
N SER A 320 -4.53 -10.91 23.78
CA SER A 320 -5.47 -12.03 23.91
C SER A 320 -5.07 -13.13 22.94
N ILE A 321 -4.98 -14.36 23.42
CA ILE A 321 -4.73 -15.56 22.63
C ILE A 321 -5.90 -16.51 22.86
N TYR A 322 -6.62 -16.86 21.81
CA TYR A 322 -7.75 -17.77 21.92
C TYR A 322 -7.90 -18.67 20.71
N ARG A 323 -8.55 -19.83 20.94
CA ARG A 323 -8.89 -20.79 19.91
C ARG A 323 -10.35 -20.61 19.50
N ARG A 324 -10.58 -20.41 18.20
CA ARG A 324 -11.92 -20.38 17.62
C ARG A 324 -11.91 -21.10 16.28
N ASP A 325 -12.87 -22.01 16.06
CA ASP A 325 -13.05 -22.75 14.80
C ASP A 325 -11.76 -23.44 14.31
N ALA A 326 -11.09 -24.20 15.20
CA ALA A 326 -9.81 -24.87 14.95
C ALA A 326 -8.67 -23.90 14.50
N ARG A 327 -8.70 -22.66 14.97
CA ARG A 327 -7.66 -21.65 14.74
C ARG A 327 -7.24 -21.01 16.03
N TYR A 328 -5.95 -20.67 16.16
CA TYR A 328 -5.47 -19.76 17.18
C TYR A 328 -5.55 -18.33 16.68
N ARG A 329 -6.01 -17.42 17.53
CA ARG A 329 -6.02 -15.97 17.30
C ARG A 329 -5.21 -15.29 18.36
N ILE A 330 -4.40 -14.30 17.95
CA ILE A 330 -3.66 -13.41 18.83
C ILE A 330 -4.18 -12.01 18.60
N GLU A 331 -4.62 -11.36 19.67
CA GLU A 331 -5.02 -9.96 19.67
C GLU A 331 -4.05 -9.15 20.53
N ILE A 332 -3.62 -8.00 20.03
CA ILE A 332 -2.79 -7.05 20.78
C ILE A 332 -3.55 -5.73 20.82
N PHE A 333 -3.73 -5.18 22.03
CA PHE A 333 -4.56 -3.99 22.29
C PHE A 333 -6.00 -4.14 21.73
N GLY A 334 -6.61 -5.32 21.89
CA GLY A 334 -7.94 -5.61 21.36
C GLY A 334 -8.00 -5.67 19.83
N LYS A 335 -6.86 -5.80 19.14
CA LYS A 335 -6.75 -5.97 17.68
C LYS A 335 -6.15 -7.32 17.37
N CYS A 336 -6.87 -8.13 16.59
CA CYS A 336 -6.35 -9.43 16.19
C CYS A 336 -5.12 -9.23 15.28
N VAL A 337 -4.01 -9.76 15.67
CA VAL A 337 -2.74 -9.68 14.94
C VAL A 337 -2.37 -11.00 14.29
N TYR A 338 -3.08 -12.10 14.62
CA TYR A 338 -2.76 -13.40 14.06
C TYR A 338 -3.96 -14.38 14.11
N SER A 339 -4.14 -15.19 13.06
CA SER A 339 -5.04 -16.32 13.04
C SER A 339 -4.48 -17.45 12.17
N LYS A 340 -4.20 -18.63 12.73
CA LYS A 340 -3.68 -19.79 11.99
C LYS A 340 -4.50 -21.06 12.28
N ARG A 341 -4.75 -21.89 11.26
CA ARG A 341 -5.39 -23.20 11.41
C ARG A 341 -4.46 -24.17 12.12
N VAL A 342 -5.00 -25.01 12.99
CA VAL A 342 -4.24 -25.89 13.89
C VAL A 342 -3.83 -27.17 13.18
N GLU A 343 -2.92 -27.08 12.22
CA GLU A 343 -2.10 -28.22 11.83
C GLU A 343 -0.65 -27.85 12.10
N VAL A 344 -0.33 -27.43 13.34
CA VAL A 344 0.95 -26.82 13.60
C VAL A 344 1.60 -27.40 14.82
N GLU A 345 2.73 -27.95 14.58
CA GLU A 345 3.83 -27.90 15.51
C GLU A 345 4.15 -26.42 15.80
N ILE A 346 3.87 -25.98 17.01
CA ILE A 346 4.30 -24.68 17.52
C ILE A 346 5.73 -24.91 17.99
N PHE A 347 6.68 -24.43 17.20
CA PHE A 347 8.09 -24.34 17.62
C PHE A 347 8.33 -23.13 18.48
#